data_0d890c38f6fde5adc4417f8788e8d1a5
#
_entry.id   0d890c38f6fde5adc4417f8788e8d1a5
#
_cell.length_a   1.000
_cell.length_b   1.000
_cell.length_c   1.000
_cell.angle_alpha   90.00
_cell.angle_beta   90.00
_cell.angle_gamma   90.00
#
_symmetry.space_group_name_H-M   'P 1'
#
loop_
_entity.id
_entity.type
_entity.pdbx_description
1 polymer ?
#
loop_
_entity_poly.entity_id
_entity_poly.type
_entity_poly.pdbx_seq_one_letter_code
_entity_poly.pdbx_strand_id
1 'polypeptide(L)'
;MLRPRTGALRLHLFDDFVATIEGFACGMRVVCLISVMDSPDWASLSDDELLEKKISKLGLKLDGTNLQPLIQQLYDELSQKGLTFHPPCHVGDEWFVPVGIPAIFIPFFLTHDRLRQLERKIILEVEGESPEWFMKLIRHEAAHAYAYAYQFVRKRKWQHTFGKSSADETPSFYRPRPHSHGFVVHLDDWYAQSHPDEDFAETFAVWLTPGLDWRIRYKDWRALEKLEYVDELMRSLAGKPPLPLPDYRVADLDCLNVKLKTYYARKRKEYEHAFPDFYDNDLRQLFAASADVEGHVKASDYLRRHRRELENAVCQWTNENKYRVNQLLTRLIQRCDELNLKIKAYDPKQNLSVAAYITTLVMNHLFTGKFKRTK
;
A
#
# COMPACT_ATOMS: atom_id res chain seq x y z
N MET A 1 22.32 21.70 -13.50
CA MET A 1 23.30 21.05 -14.38
C MET A 1 22.85 19.63 -14.69
N LEU A 2 22.42 19.45 -15.94
CA LEU A 2 22.55 18.32 -16.84
C LEU A 2 22.35 16.88 -16.36
N ARG A 3 21.29 16.29 -16.91
CA ARG A 3 21.08 14.85 -17.12
C ARG A 3 22.14 14.23 -18.02
N PRO A 4 22.16 12.87 -18.13
CA PRO A 4 21.76 12.37 -19.44
C PRO A 4 20.69 11.26 -19.41
N ARG A 5 19.91 11.29 -20.49
CA ARG A 5 19.06 10.22 -21.03
C ARG A 5 19.93 9.19 -21.73
N THR A 6 19.49 7.94 -21.74
CA THR A 6 19.59 6.94 -22.83
C THR A 6 18.91 5.71 -22.28
N GLY A 7 18.16 4.90 -22.94
CA GLY A 7 17.81 4.72 -24.31
C GLY A 7 17.15 3.34 -24.35
N ALA A 8 16.04 3.23 -25.08
CA ALA A 8 15.32 1.97 -25.27
C ALA A 8 16.21 0.94 -25.97
N LEU A 9 16.21 -0.29 -25.50
CA LEU A 9 16.57 -1.44 -26.29
C LEU A 9 15.45 -2.49 -26.20
N ARG A 10 14.75 -2.63 -27.33
CA ARG A 10 13.98 -3.85 -27.64
C ARG A 10 14.98 -4.97 -27.80
N LEU A 11 14.71 -6.09 -27.18
CA LEU A 11 15.29 -7.36 -27.60
C LEU A 11 14.19 -8.40 -27.71
N HIS A 12 14.04 -8.85 -28.95
CA HIS A 12 13.28 -10.01 -29.37
C HIS A 12 14.00 -11.29 -28.92
N LEU A 13 13.19 -12.28 -28.58
CA LEU A 13 13.36 -13.72 -28.78
C LEU A 13 14.82 -14.23 -28.76
N PHE A 14 15.14 -15.06 -27.79
CA PHE A 14 15.96 -16.25 -28.08
C PHE A 14 15.68 -17.37 -27.09
N ASP A 15 15.38 -18.49 -27.68
CA ASP A 15 15.37 -19.82 -27.09
C ASP A 15 16.77 -20.16 -26.56
N ASP A 16 16.78 -21.04 -25.57
CA ASP A 16 17.90 -21.88 -25.13
C ASP A 16 19.29 -21.21 -25.07
N PHE A 17 19.67 -20.72 -23.89
CA PHE A 17 21.08 -20.45 -23.61
C PHE A 17 21.58 -21.32 -22.46
N VAL A 18 22.25 -22.40 -22.80
CA VAL A 18 23.17 -23.12 -21.91
C VAL A 18 24.45 -22.30 -21.83
N ALA A 19 24.65 -21.55 -20.76
CA ALA A 19 25.92 -20.88 -20.50
C ALA A 19 26.85 -21.83 -19.75
N THR A 20 27.86 -22.36 -20.46
CA THR A 20 28.98 -23.12 -19.86
C THR A 20 30.04 -22.12 -19.45
N ILE A 21 30.28 -21.94 -18.16
CA ILE A 21 31.48 -21.26 -17.67
C ILE A 21 32.53 -22.29 -17.37
N GLU A 22 33.58 -22.38 -18.19
CA GLU A 22 34.76 -23.18 -17.92
C GLU A 22 35.72 -22.33 -17.05
N GLY A 23 35.83 -22.70 -15.79
CA GLY A 23 36.87 -22.23 -14.89
C GLY A 23 37.82 -23.38 -14.57
N PHE A 24 39.05 -23.30 -15.01
CA PHE A 24 40.12 -24.30 -14.72
C PHE A 24 40.52 -24.22 -13.24
N ALA A 25 40.12 -25.20 -12.45
CA ALA A 25 40.90 -25.80 -11.38
C ALA A 25 40.09 -26.94 -10.72
N CYS A 26 40.63 -28.15 -10.84
CA CYS A 26 40.25 -29.36 -10.09
C CYS A 26 38.84 -29.95 -10.35
N GLY A 27 38.72 -30.69 -11.42
CA GLY A 27 37.97 -31.96 -11.52
C GLY A 27 36.53 -32.11 -11.04
N MET A 28 35.78 -31.05 -10.75
CA MET A 28 34.37 -31.17 -10.34
C MET A 28 33.48 -30.30 -11.24
N ARG A 29 32.77 -30.97 -12.16
CA ARG A 29 31.69 -30.33 -12.94
C ARG A 29 30.54 -30.01 -11.98
N VAL A 30 30.38 -28.76 -11.62
CA VAL A 30 29.15 -28.28 -10.98
C VAL A 30 28.16 -27.93 -12.10
N VAL A 31 27.27 -28.87 -12.41
CA VAL A 31 26.11 -28.60 -13.25
C VAL A 31 25.12 -27.83 -12.38
N CYS A 32 25.10 -26.51 -12.50
CA CYS A 32 24.04 -25.70 -11.91
C CYS A 32 22.77 -25.93 -12.76
N LEU A 33 21.95 -26.90 -12.37
CA LEU A 33 20.59 -27.02 -12.88
C LEU A 33 19.82 -25.82 -12.34
N ILE A 34 19.71 -24.75 -13.14
CA ILE A 34 18.66 -23.73 -12.93
C ILE A 34 17.38 -24.50 -13.25
N SER A 35 16.70 -24.96 -12.21
CA SER A 35 15.34 -25.46 -12.32
C SER A 35 14.50 -24.28 -12.82
N VAL A 36 14.12 -24.31 -14.09
CA VAL A 36 13.02 -23.49 -14.60
C VAL A 36 11.80 -23.94 -13.83
N MET A 37 11.39 -23.17 -12.84
CA MET A 37 10.12 -23.41 -12.16
C MET A 37 9.03 -23.27 -13.22
N ASP A 38 8.38 -24.36 -13.60
CA ASP A 38 7.22 -24.33 -14.49
C ASP A 38 6.23 -23.30 -13.95
N SER A 39 5.91 -22.30 -14.78
CA SER A 39 4.91 -21.32 -14.43
C SER A 39 3.60 -22.05 -14.14
N PRO A 40 2.90 -21.75 -13.04
CA PRO A 40 1.68 -22.47 -12.71
C PRO A 40 0.63 -22.32 -13.84
N ASP A 41 -0.10 -23.39 -14.13
CA ASP A 41 -1.08 -23.44 -15.24
C ASP A 41 -2.02 -22.23 -15.29
N TRP A 42 -2.39 -21.67 -14.13
CA TRP A 42 -3.25 -20.51 -14.05
C TRP A 42 -2.57 -19.18 -14.48
N ALA A 43 -1.26 -19.11 -14.54
CA ALA A 43 -0.54 -17.88 -14.92
C ALA A 43 -0.74 -17.52 -16.41
N SER A 44 -1.05 -18.52 -17.25
CA SER A 44 -1.33 -18.36 -18.68
C SER A 44 -2.79 -18.02 -19.00
N LEU A 45 -3.70 -18.10 -18.00
CA LEU A 45 -5.13 -17.82 -18.20
C LEU A 45 -5.38 -16.33 -18.54
N SER A 46 -6.42 -16.10 -19.32
CA SER A 46 -6.98 -14.75 -19.49
C SER A 46 -7.42 -14.15 -18.15
N ASP A 47 -7.59 -12.83 -18.09
CA ASP A 47 -8.07 -12.17 -16.86
C ASP A 47 -9.44 -12.72 -16.42
N ASP A 48 -10.35 -12.92 -17.37
CA ASP A 48 -11.72 -13.41 -17.08
C ASP A 48 -11.70 -14.83 -16.51
N GLU A 49 -10.89 -15.72 -17.09
CA GLU A 49 -10.74 -17.10 -16.61
C GLU A 49 -10.06 -17.14 -15.24
N LEU A 50 -9.03 -16.29 -15.04
CA LEU A 50 -8.32 -16.20 -13.76
C LEU A 50 -9.24 -15.66 -12.66
N LEU A 51 -10.08 -14.68 -12.95
CA LEU A 51 -11.06 -14.11 -12.02
C LEU A 51 -12.08 -15.15 -11.50
N GLU A 52 -12.36 -16.22 -12.25
CA GLU A 52 -13.25 -17.31 -11.81
C GLU A 52 -12.56 -18.34 -10.90
N LYS A 53 -11.24 -18.28 -10.73
CA LYS A 53 -10.50 -19.18 -9.82
C LYS A 53 -10.66 -18.74 -8.35
N LYS A 54 -10.71 -19.72 -7.44
CA LYS A 54 -10.58 -19.47 -6.00
C LYS A 54 -9.12 -19.21 -5.64
N ILE A 55 -8.85 -18.22 -4.80
CA ILE A 55 -7.49 -17.88 -4.37
C ILE A 55 -6.82 -19.09 -3.71
N SER A 56 -7.55 -19.84 -2.86
CA SER A 56 -7.05 -21.06 -2.20
C SER A 56 -6.64 -22.18 -3.16
N LYS A 57 -7.08 -22.13 -4.43
CA LYS A 57 -6.76 -23.14 -5.46
C LYS A 57 -5.59 -22.75 -6.34
N LEU A 58 -4.98 -21.59 -6.12
CA LEU A 58 -3.81 -21.14 -6.88
C LEU A 58 -2.49 -21.74 -6.34
N GLY A 59 -2.53 -22.44 -5.20
CA GLY A 59 -1.33 -23.08 -4.63
C GLY A 59 -0.24 -22.10 -4.21
N LEU A 60 -0.62 -20.89 -3.82
CA LEU A 60 0.31 -19.79 -3.50
C LEU A 60 1.11 -20.09 -2.23
N LYS A 61 2.39 -19.74 -2.28
CA LYS A 61 3.35 -19.88 -1.17
C LYS A 61 4.20 -18.63 -1.08
N LEU A 62 4.79 -18.39 0.08
CA LEU A 62 5.81 -17.34 0.25
C LEU A 62 7.21 -17.86 -0.09
N ASP A 63 7.45 -19.16 0.19
CA ASP A 63 8.71 -19.81 -0.08
C ASP A 63 9.02 -19.83 -1.58
N GLY A 64 10.26 -19.54 -1.94
CA GLY A 64 10.71 -19.50 -3.32
C GLY A 64 10.26 -18.26 -4.11
N THR A 65 9.58 -17.31 -3.47
CA THR A 65 9.21 -16.03 -4.07
C THR A 65 10.25 -14.94 -3.75
N ASN A 66 10.16 -13.80 -4.45
CA ASN A 66 10.95 -12.61 -4.15
C ASN A 66 10.57 -11.95 -2.79
N LEU A 67 9.53 -12.43 -2.11
CA LEU A 67 9.15 -11.96 -0.78
C LEU A 67 9.97 -12.63 0.32
N GLN A 68 10.45 -13.84 0.10
CA GLN A 68 11.22 -14.60 1.10
C GLN A 68 12.47 -13.84 1.61
N PRO A 69 13.31 -13.23 0.75
CA PRO A 69 14.43 -12.41 1.21
C PRO A 69 14.01 -11.20 2.05
N LEU A 70 12.86 -10.59 1.74
CA LEU A 70 12.35 -9.44 2.49
C LEU A 70 11.82 -9.86 3.88
N ILE A 71 11.17 -11.02 3.95
CA ILE A 71 10.76 -11.61 5.24
C ILE A 71 12.00 -11.95 6.09
N GLN A 72 13.03 -12.52 5.46
CA GLN A 72 14.29 -12.81 6.15
C GLN A 72 14.96 -11.51 6.65
N GLN A 73 14.93 -10.44 5.85
CA GLN A 73 15.42 -9.14 6.26
C GLN A 73 14.72 -8.65 7.54
N LEU A 74 13.39 -8.77 7.64
CA LEU A 74 12.66 -8.44 8.88
C LEU A 74 13.21 -9.23 10.07
N TYR A 75 13.41 -10.56 9.90
CA TYR A 75 13.91 -11.41 10.97
C TYR A 75 15.34 -11.03 11.40
N ASP A 76 16.17 -10.66 10.45
CA ASP A 76 17.53 -10.18 10.72
C ASP A 76 17.50 -8.84 11.48
N GLU A 77 16.60 -7.92 11.11
CA GLU A 77 16.41 -6.64 11.80
C GLU A 77 15.95 -6.85 13.27
N LEU A 78 15.00 -7.76 13.49
CA LEU A 78 14.55 -8.14 14.83
C LEU A 78 15.68 -8.77 15.65
N SER A 79 16.44 -9.69 15.05
CA SER A 79 17.58 -10.34 15.68
C SER A 79 18.69 -9.37 16.07
N GLN A 80 18.98 -8.37 15.22
CA GLN A 80 19.93 -7.30 15.53
C GLN A 80 19.53 -6.45 16.74
N LYS A 81 18.24 -6.37 17.03
CA LYS A 81 17.68 -5.74 18.24
C LYS A 81 17.64 -6.69 19.46
N GLY A 82 18.15 -7.92 19.32
CA GLY A 82 18.13 -8.96 20.38
C GLY A 82 16.78 -9.63 20.57
N LEU A 83 15.86 -9.47 19.63
CA LEU A 83 14.53 -10.07 19.67
C LEU A 83 14.57 -11.46 19.05
N THR A 84 14.09 -12.48 19.76
CA THR A 84 14.14 -13.90 19.35
C THR A 84 12.84 -14.40 18.74
N PHE A 85 11.75 -13.65 18.89
CA PHE A 85 10.48 -13.99 18.26
C PHE A 85 10.44 -13.49 16.82
N HIS A 86 10.32 -14.42 15.89
CA HIS A 86 10.12 -14.15 14.47
C HIS A 86 8.67 -14.51 14.13
N PRO A 87 7.79 -13.50 13.91
CA PRO A 87 6.39 -13.77 13.61
C PRO A 87 6.24 -14.64 12.36
N PRO A 88 5.50 -15.76 12.41
CA PRO A 88 5.22 -16.55 11.22
C PRO A 88 4.52 -15.71 10.16
N CYS A 89 4.91 -15.88 8.89
CA CYS A 89 4.30 -15.20 7.77
C CYS A 89 3.49 -16.19 6.92
N HIS A 90 2.29 -15.79 6.53
CA HIS A 90 1.36 -16.58 5.73
C HIS A 90 0.80 -15.76 4.56
N VAL A 91 0.30 -16.45 3.53
CA VAL A 91 -0.44 -15.79 2.45
C VAL A 91 -1.83 -15.43 2.96
N GLY A 92 -2.24 -14.18 2.79
CA GLY A 92 -3.55 -13.64 3.13
C GLY A 92 -4.23 -12.96 1.94
N ASP A 93 -5.41 -12.44 2.17
CA ASP A 93 -6.11 -11.60 1.18
C ASP A 93 -5.64 -10.14 1.24
N GLU A 94 -5.26 -9.65 2.42
CA GLU A 94 -4.73 -8.31 2.66
C GLU A 94 -3.54 -8.37 3.63
N TRP A 95 -2.93 -7.22 3.95
CA TRP A 95 -2.00 -7.06 5.07
C TRP A 95 -2.78 -7.06 6.37
N PHE A 96 -2.52 -7.98 7.27
CA PHE A 96 -3.11 -7.99 8.61
C PHE A 96 -2.45 -8.99 9.55
N VAL A 97 -2.67 -8.77 10.84
CA VAL A 97 -2.40 -9.72 11.91
C VAL A 97 -3.73 -10.06 12.58
N PRO A 98 -4.20 -11.33 12.53
CA PRO A 98 -5.48 -11.70 13.12
C PRO A 98 -5.50 -11.44 14.62
N VAL A 99 -6.63 -11.00 15.15
CA VAL A 99 -6.77 -10.67 16.58
C VAL A 99 -6.36 -11.84 17.46
N GLY A 100 -5.37 -11.63 18.30
CA GLY A 100 -4.86 -12.63 19.23
C GLY A 100 -3.96 -13.70 18.62
N ILE A 101 -3.71 -13.67 17.31
CA ILE A 101 -2.82 -14.61 16.60
C ILE A 101 -1.57 -13.85 16.13
N PRO A 102 -0.40 -14.11 16.73
CA PRO A 102 0.81 -13.35 16.42
C PRO A 102 1.50 -13.84 15.12
N ALA A 103 0.78 -13.79 14.01
CA ALA A 103 1.23 -14.18 12.69
C ALA A 103 0.86 -13.11 11.66
N ILE A 104 1.76 -12.82 10.73
CA ILE A 104 1.61 -11.80 9.70
C ILE A 104 1.01 -12.43 8.45
N PHE A 105 -0.05 -11.83 7.91
CA PHE A 105 -0.62 -12.21 6.63
C PHE A 105 -0.22 -11.21 5.56
N ILE A 106 0.29 -11.75 4.45
CA ILE A 106 0.84 -11.00 3.31
C ILE A 106 -0.08 -11.21 2.12
N PRO A 107 -0.52 -10.14 1.44
CA PRO A 107 -1.47 -10.25 0.35
C PRO A 107 -1.03 -11.22 -0.74
N PHE A 108 -1.93 -12.09 -1.15
CA PHE A 108 -1.71 -13.13 -2.15
C PHE A 108 -1.20 -12.58 -3.48
N PHE A 109 -1.63 -11.39 -3.87
CA PHE A 109 -1.24 -10.78 -5.14
C PHE A 109 0.25 -10.43 -5.21
N LEU A 110 0.94 -10.31 -4.07
CA LEU A 110 2.38 -10.06 -4.04
C LEU A 110 3.21 -11.31 -4.38
N THR A 111 2.63 -12.51 -4.29
CA THR A 111 3.36 -13.77 -4.44
C THR A 111 3.72 -14.10 -5.88
N HIS A 112 3.10 -13.48 -6.90
CA HIS A 112 3.33 -13.80 -8.30
C HIS A 112 3.08 -12.59 -9.22
N ASP A 113 3.95 -12.41 -10.25
CA ASP A 113 3.87 -11.28 -11.19
C ASP A 113 2.51 -11.17 -11.89
N ARG A 114 1.93 -12.29 -12.30
CA ARG A 114 0.61 -12.32 -12.95
C ARG A 114 -0.50 -11.77 -12.06
N LEU A 115 -0.42 -12.03 -10.75
CA LEU A 115 -1.39 -11.51 -9.77
C LEU A 115 -1.14 -10.03 -9.49
N ARG A 116 0.11 -9.58 -9.41
CA ARG A 116 0.46 -8.15 -9.31
C ARG A 116 -0.05 -7.36 -10.51
N GLN A 117 0.08 -7.93 -11.72
CA GLN A 117 -0.46 -7.29 -12.94
C GLN A 117 -1.98 -7.18 -12.90
N LEU A 118 -2.69 -8.23 -12.43
CA LEU A 118 -4.14 -8.22 -12.28
C LEU A 118 -4.60 -7.18 -11.24
N GLU A 119 -3.94 -7.15 -10.07
CA GLU A 119 -4.18 -6.15 -9.01
C GLU A 119 -4.02 -4.73 -9.57
N ARG A 120 -2.88 -4.45 -10.23
CA ARG A 120 -2.62 -3.14 -10.85
C ARG A 120 -3.65 -2.76 -11.91
N LYS A 121 -4.15 -3.73 -12.67
CA LYS A 121 -5.18 -3.47 -13.69
C LYS A 121 -6.53 -3.12 -13.06
N ILE A 122 -6.89 -3.77 -11.94
CA ILE A 122 -8.23 -3.64 -11.33
C ILE A 122 -8.28 -2.52 -10.30
N ILE A 123 -7.24 -2.42 -9.45
CA ILE A 123 -7.15 -1.49 -8.31
C ILE A 123 -6.27 -0.28 -8.62
N LEU A 124 -5.51 -0.32 -9.73
CA LEU A 124 -4.58 0.72 -10.21
C LEU A 124 -3.32 0.89 -9.32
N GLU A 125 -3.24 0.18 -8.24
CA GLU A 125 -2.15 0.18 -7.28
C GLU A 125 -1.91 -1.23 -6.73
N VAL A 126 -0.67 -1.52 -6.35
CA VAL A 126 -0.28 -2.79 -5.72
C VAL A 126 0.42 -2.47 -4.42
N GLU A 127 -0.29 -2.59 -3.33
CA GLU A 127 0.22 -2.25 -2.01
C GLU A 127 1.38 -3.16 -1.61
N GLY A 128 2.51 -2.56 -1.25
CA GLY A 128 3.73 -3.30 -0.89
C GLY A 128 4.52 -3.84 -2.08
N GLU A 129 4.30 -3.34 -3.30
CA GLU A 129 4.98 -3.85 -4.49
C GLU A 129 6.49 -3.59 -4.50
N SER A 130 6.93 -2.41 -4.07
CA SER A 130 8.36 -2.15 -3.97
C SER A 130 8.95 -2.74 -2.68
N PRO A 131 10.23 -3.18 -2.69
CA PRO A 131 10.88 -3.66 -1.48
C PRO A 131 10.82 -2.68 -0.32
N GLU A 132 10.96 -1.38 -0.59
CA GLU A 132 10.91 -0.34 0.42
C GLU A 132 9.52 -0.24 1.05
N TRP A 133 8.47 -0.28 0.23
CA TRP A 133 7.09 -0.24 0.70
C TRP A 133 6.71 -1.53 1.45
N PHE A 134 7.10 -2.69 0.90
CA PHE A 134 6.95 -3.97 1.58
C PHE A 134 7.55 -3.94 2.98
N MET A 135 8.81 -3.46 3.10
CA MET A 135 9.51 -3.39 4.38
C MET A 135 8.85 -2.41 5.37
N LYS A 136 8.22 -1.35 4.90
CA LYS A 136 7.41 -0.48 5.76
C LYS A 136 6.23 -1.25 6.34
N LEU A 137 5.45 -1.90 5.48
CA LEU A 137 4.25 -2.64 5.87
C LEU A 137 4.59 -3.82 6.79
N ILE A 138 5.57 -4.65 6.44
CA ILE A 138 5.88 -5.83 7.24
C ILE A 138 6.44 -5.47 8.63
N ARG A 139 7.17 -4.34 8.78
CA ARG A 139 7.59 -3.86 10.11
C ARG A 139 6.40 -3.40 10.94
N HIS A 140 5.41 -2.77 10.30
CA HIS A 140 4.17 -2.38 10.93
C HIS A 140 3.38 -3.61 11.42
N GLU A 141 3.17 -4.60 10.57
CA GLU A 141 2.50 -5.85 10.94
C GLU A 141 3.27 -6.64 12.01
N ALA A 142 4.60 -6.59 11.99
CA ALA A 142 5.40 -7.20 13.05
C ALA A 142 5.09 -6.61 14.43
N ALA A 143 4.79 -5.31 14.51
CA ALA A 143 4.41 -4.69 15.78
C ALA A 143 3.10 -5.27 16.35
N HIS A 144 2.07 -5.45 15.50
CA HIS A 144 0.83 -6.10 15.90
C HIS A 144 1.07 -7.54 16.38
N ALA A 145 1.90 -8.29 15.63
CA ALA A 145 2.28 -9.64 16.05
C ALA A 145 2.99 -9.65 17.42
N TYR A 146 3.90 -8.72 17.66
CA TYR A 146 4.55 -8.54 18.97
C TYR A 146 3.56 -8.13 20.06
N ALA A 147 2.61 -7.24 19.76
CA ALA A 147 1.59 -6.83 20.72
C ALA A 147 0.76 -8.02 21.21
N TYR A 148 0.42 -8.95 20.33
CA TYR A 148 -0.29 -10.17 20.69
C TYR A 148 0.61 -11.21 21.38
N ALA A 149 1.81 -11.45 20.84
CA ALA A 149 2.76 -12.43 21.39
C ALA A 149 3.15 -12.15 22.84
N TYR A 150 3.20 -10.88 23.24
CA TYR A 150 3.61 -10.45 24.58
C TYR A 150 2.50 -9.70 25.34
N GLN A 151 1.28 -9.64 24.82
CA GLN A 151 0.10 -9.03 25.41
C GLN A 151 0.32 -7.59 25.90
N PHE A 152 0.98 -6.76 25.08
CA PHE A 152 1.34 -5.39 25.46
C PHE A 152 0.15 -4.52 25.81
N VAL A 153 -0.96 -4.67 25.10
CA VAL A 153 -2.19 -3.92 25.30
C VAL A 153 -2.78 -4.04 26.71
N ARG A 154 -2.39 -5.08 27.48
CA ARG A 154 -2.76 -5.26 28.89
C ARG A 154 -1.88 -4.52 29.89
N LYS A 155 -0.72 -3.98 29.46
CA LYS A 155 0.22 -3.28 30.33
C LYS A 155 -0.25 -1.84 30.56
N ARG A 156 -0.35 -1.41 31.82
CA ARG A 156 -0.78 -0.05 32.19
C ARG A 156 0.09 1.03 31.52
N LYS A 157 1.41 0.85 31.46
CA LYS A 157 2.35 1.80 30.86
C LYS A 157 2.07 1.94 29.36
N TRP A 158 1.78 0.84 28.67
CA TRP A 158 1.39 0.86 27.24
C TRP A 158 0.09 1.65 27.03
N GLN A 159 -0.95 1.36 27.84
CA GLN A 159 -2.23 2.08 27.76
C GLN A 159 -2.09 3.57 28.10
N HIS A 160 -1.16 3.93 28.99
CA HIS A 160 -0.88 5.33 29.30
C HIS A 160 -0.18 6.04 28.12
N THR A 161 0.69 5.33 27.42
CA THR A 161 1.50 5.88 26.31
C THR A 161 0.70 6.03 25.01
N PHE A 162 -0.08 5.01 24.65
CA PHE A 162 -0.78 4.94 23.36
C PHE A 162 -2.30 5.15 23.48
N GLY A 163 -2.87 4.76 24.59
CA GLY A 163 -4.32 4.72 24.80
C GLY A 163 -4.82 3.29 25.05
N LYS A 164 -6.12 3.13 25.13
CA LYS A 164 -6.74 1.80 25.30
C LYS A 164 -6.96 1.17 23.93
N SER A 165 -6.49 -0.07 23.75
CA SER A 165 -6.76 -0.87 22.56
C SER A 165 -8.26 -1.18 22.34
N SER A 166 -9.08 -1.04 23.39
CA SER A 166 -10.54 -1.13 23.31
C SER A 166 -11.22 0.20 22.99
N ALA A 167 -10.46 1.21 22.56
CA ALA A 167 -11.07 2.42 22.01
C ALA A 167 -11.90 2.03 20.76
N ASP A 168 -13.03 2.70 20.58
CA ASP A 168 -13.83 2.47 19.37
C ASP A 168 -12.93 2.70 18.15
N GLU A 169 -12.88 1.69 17.26
CA GLU A 169 -12.26 1.87 15.97
C GLU A 169 -12.91 3.09 15.32
N THR A 170 -12.07 4.05 15.01
CA THR A 170 -12.56 5.29 14.38
C THR A 170 -13.35 4.91 13.14
N PRO A 171 -14.54 5.45 12.95
CA PRO A 171 -15.33 5.16 11.75
C PRO A 171 -14.46 5.37 10.51
N SER A 172 -14.77 4.74 9.41
CA SER A 172 -14.05 4.66 8.13
C SER A 172 -13.31 5.92 7.63
N PHE A 173 -13.34 7.00 8.41
CA PHE A 173 -12.61 8.25 8.22
C PHE A 173 -12.16 8.81 9.55
N TYR A 174 -10.96 8.48 9.98
CA TYR A 174 -10.32 9.25 11.03
C TYR A 174 -9.91 10.63 10.46
N ARG A 175 -9.90 11.65 11.33
CA ARG A 175 -9.52 13.00 10.95
C ARG A 175 -8.11 13.27 11.45
N PRO A 176 -7.08 12.99 10.66
CA PRO A 176 -5.72 13.23 11.10
C PRO A 176 -5.49 14.73 11.32
N ARG A 177 -4.62 15.03 12.26
CA ARG A 177 -4.08 16.39 12.46
C ARG A 177 -2.73 16.43 11.77
N PRO A 178 -2.63 16.97 10.54
CA PRO A 178 -1.36 17.05 9.82
C PRO A 178 -0.32 17.77 10.67
N HIS A 179 0.92 17.32 10.57
CA HIS A 179 2.05 17.89 11.30
C HIS A 179 1.94 17.80 12.84
N SER A 180 1.11 16.91 13.38
CA SER A 180 1.08 16.67 14.82
C SER A 180 2.40 16.04 15.28
N HIS A 181 3.12 16.69 16.17
CA HIS A 181 4.35 16.18 16.78
C HIS A 181 4.08 15.12 17.87
N GLY A 182 2.83 14.78 18.13
CA GLY A 182 2.44 13.74 19.08
C GLY A 182 2.55 12.32 18.55
N PHE A 183 2.78 12.15 17.25
CA PHE A 183 2.80 10.87 16.56
C PHE A 183 4.01 10.79 15.63
N VAL A 184 4.49 9.57 15.39
CA VAL A 184 5.49 9.32 14.36
C VAL A 184 4.85 9.37 12.96
N VAL A 185 5.68 9.44 11.93
CA VAL A 185 5.26 9.32 10.52
C VAL A 185 6.03 8.17 9.90
N HIS A 186 5.36 7.07 9.62
CA HIS A 186 5.92 5.88 8.99
C HIS A 186 5.15 5.50 7.73
N LEU A 187 3.90 5.09 7.85
CA LEU A 187 2.98 4.97 6.74
C LEU A 187 2.35 6.33 6.40
N ASP A 188 1.70 6.38 5.28
CA ASP A 188 1.08 7.59 4.77
C ASP A 188 -0.17 7.97 5.58
N ASP A 189 -0.77 9.13 5.29
CA ASP A 189 -2.03 9.63 5.90
C ASP A 189 -2.02 9.79 7.42
N TRP A 190 -0.83 9.93 8.05
CA TRP A 190 -0.70 10.03 9.51
C TRP A 190 -1.37 8.87 10.24
N TYR A 191 -1.22 7.66 9.70
CA TYR A 191 -1.92 6.44 10.11
C TYR A 191 -1.80 6.13 11.60
N ALA A 192 -0.70 6.52 12.24
CA ALA A 192 -0.52 6.46 13.70
C ALA A 192 -1.64 7.15 14.51
N GLN A 193 -2.41 8.05 13.89
CA GLN A 193 -3.49 8.76 14.59
C GLN A 193 -4.84 8.03 14.53
N SER A 194 -4.95 6.95 13.78
CA SER A 194 -6.21 6.26 13.54
C SER A 194 -6.68 5.47 14.76
N HIS A 195 -5.78 4.78 15.44
CA HIS A 195 -6.07 3.95 16.62
C HIS A 195 -4.83 3.81 17.52
N PRO A 196 -4.98 3.55 18.84
CA PRO A 196 -3.86 3.26 19.74
C PRO A 196 -2.95 2.12 19.30
N ASP A 197 -3.51 1.07 18.72
CA ASP A 197 -2.74 -0.08 18.23
C ASP A 197 -1.92 0.31 17.00
N GLU A 198 -2.46 1.17 16.13
CA GLU A 198 -1.76 1.71 14.97
C GLU A 198 -0.64 2.69 15.38
N ASP A 199 -0.88 3.52 16.41
CA ASP A 199 0.15 4.39 16.98
C ASP A 199 1.34 3.58 17.50
N PHE A 200 1.07 2.46 18.18
CA PHE A 200 2.12 1.54 18.62
C PHE A 200 2.82 0.90 17.41
N ALA A 201 2.07 0.41 16.40
CA ALA A 201 2.62 -0.26 15.23
C ALA A 201 3.54 0.66 14.43
N GLU A 202 3.08 1.88 14.17
CA GLU A 202 3.87 2.91 13.49
C GLU A 202 5.14 3.28 14.28
N THR A 203 5.00 3.44 15.59
CA THR A 203 6.13 3.77 16.50
C THR A 203 7.18 2.65 16.52
N PHE A 204 6.73 1.40 16.60
CA PHE A 204 7.60 0.22 16.53
C PHE A 204 8.31 0.13 15.17
N ALA A 205 7.60 0.34 14.07
CA ALA A 205 8.18 0.27 12.73
C ALA A 205 9.27 1.34 12.52
N VAL A 206 9.07 2.56 13.02
CA VAL A 206 10.10 3.61 13.03
C VAL A 206 11.30 3.19 13.87
N TRP A 207 11.07 2.65 15.06
CA TRP A 207 12.12 2.18 15.98
C TRP A 207 12.95 1.04 15.37
N LEU A 208 12.31 0.13 14.64
CA LEU A 208 12.94 -1.03 14.02
C LEU A 208 13.74 -0.66 12.76
N THR A 209 13.40 0.44 12.07
CA THR A 209 13.98 0.81 10.78
C THR A 209 15.51 0.95 10.87
N PRO A 210 16.29 0.15 10.11
CA PRO A 210 17.74 0.20 10.13
C PRO A 210 18.30 1.55 9.68
N GLY A 211 19.38 1.99 10.33
CA GLY A 211 20.08 3.22 9.96
C GLY A 211 19.32 4.52 10.28
N LEU A 212 18.10 4.43 10.80
CA LEU A 212 17.35 5.62 11.20
C LEU A 212 17.72 6.03 12.63
N ASP A 213 18.39 7.18 12.78
CA ASP A 213 18.53 7.81 14.09
C ASP A 213 17.21 8.54 14.43
N TRP A 214 16.28 7.76 14.99
CA TRP A 214 14.97 8.28 15.37
C TRP A 214 15.05 9.29 16.53
N ARG A 215 16.10 9.26 17.37
CA ARG A 215 16.31 10.26 18.42
C ARG A 215 16.60 11.64 17.84
N ILE A 216 17.40 11.69 16.79
CA ILE A 216 17.68 12.95 16.07
C ILE A 216 16.44 13.37 15.28
N ARG A 217 15.83 12.44 14.52
CA ARG A 217 14.68 12.74 13.66
C ARG A 217 13.47 13.28 14.42
N TYR A 218 13.18 12.73 15.60
CA TYR A 218 12.02 13.10 16.42
C TYR A 218 12.40 13.98 17.62
N LYS A 219 13.61 14.60 17.59
CA LYS A 219 14.01 15.58 18.59
C LYS A 219 12.93 16.66 18.70
N ASP A 220 12.59 17.02 19.92
CA ASP A 220 11.57 18.03 20.24
C ASP A 220 10.11 17.64 19.85
N TRP A 221 9.88 16.39 19.42
CA TRP A 221 8.55 15.84 19.22
C TRP A 221 8.09 15.07 20.45
N ARG A 222 6.80 15.20 20.81
CA ARG A 222 6.23 14.35 21.89
C ARG A 222 6.23 12.87 21.51
N ALA A 223 6.24 12.53 20.24
CA ALA A 223 6.41 11.17 19.74
C ALA A 223 7.73 10.51 20.17
N LEU A 224 8.77 11.31 20.55
CA LEU A 224 10.02 10.78 21.06
C LEU A 224 9.82 9.97 22.34
N GLU A 225 8.94 10.40 23.24
CA GLU A 225 8.62 9.67 24.48
C GLU A 225 8.06 8.27 24.20
N LYS A 226 7.26 8.14 23.11
CA LYS A 226 6.72 6.85 22.66
C LYS A 226 7.82 5.95 22.10
N LEU A 227 8.73 6.51 21.29
CA LEU A 227 9.88 5.79 20.75
C LEU A 227 10.82 5.30 21.85
N GLU A 228 11.09 6.11 22.88
CA GLU A 228 11.88 5.72 24.03
C GLU A 228 11.19 4.62 24.84
N TYR A 229 9.87 4.71 25.00
CA TYR A 229 9.09 3.65 25.64
C TYR A 229 9.14 2.34 24.84
N VAL A 230 9.03 2.38 23.52
CA VAL A 230 9.17 1.19 22.67
C VAL A 230 10.58 0.60 22.78
N ASP A 231 11.62 1.43 22.77
CA ASP A 231 13.02 1.00 22.94
C ASP A 231 13.21 0.28 24.29
N GLU A 232 12.73 0.87 25.39
CA GLU A 232 12.74 0.25 26.73
C GLU A 232 11.98 -1.08 26.76
N LEU A 233 10.75 -1.07 26.18
CA LEU A 233 9.88 -2.25 26.15
C LEU A 233 10.54 -3.39 25.38
N MET A 234 11.09 -3.13 24.19
CA MET A 234 11.74 -4.14 23.36
C MET A 234 13.04 -4.66 23.99
N ARG A 235 13.86 -3.79 24.58
CA ARG A 235 15.04 -4.24 25.34
C ARG A 235 14.66 -5.16 26.50
N SER A 236 13.53 -4.93 27.13
CA SER A 236 13.05 -5.80 28.22
C SER A 236 12.68 -7.21 27.75
N LEU A 237 12.51 -7.40 26.43
CA LEU A 237 12.20 -8.70 25.80
C LEU A 237 13.43 -9.43 25.25
N ALA A 238 14.59 -8.78 25.22
CA ALA A 238 15.80 -9.40 24.69
C ALA A 238 16.02 -10.80 25.28
N GLY A 239 16.14 -11.80 24.40
CA GLY A 239 16.30 -13.21 24.78
C GLY A 239 15.08 -13.87 25.42
N LYS A 240 13.93 -13.20 25.53
CA LYS A 240 12.72 -13.79 26.10
C LYS A 240 11.83 -14.39 25.01
N PRO A 241 11.37 -15.64 25.16
CA PRO A 241 10.39 -16.22 24.26
C PRO A 241 9.03 -15.51 24.40
N PRO A 242 8.18 -15.58 23.38
CA PRO A 242 6.80 -15.10 23.48
C PRO A 242 6.03 -15.94 24.51
N LEU A 243 4.87 -15.42 24.95
CA LEU A 243 3.91 -16.21 25.72
C LEU A 243 3.46 -17.42 24.89
N PRO A 244 2.93 -18.48 25.53
CA PRO A 244 2.36 -19.60 24.78
C PRO A 244 1.41 -19.10 23.72
N LEU A 245 1.74 -19.40 22.45
CA LEU A 245 0.95 -18.97 21.32
C LEU A 245 -0.33 -19.81 21.24
N PRO A 246 -1.46 -19.22 20.79
CA PRO A 246 -2.67 -19.99 20.55
C PRO A 246 -2.41 -21.02 19.46
N ASP A 247 -3.02 -22.19 19.60
CA ASP A 247 -3.07 -23.16 18.50
C ASP A 247 -4.03 -22.62 17.42
N TYR A 248 -3.52 -22.44 16.22
CA TYR A 248 -4.30 -21.97 15.09
C TYR A 248 -3.89 -22.70 13.80
N ARG A 249 -4.86 -22.91 12.93
CA ARG A 249 -4.60 -23.39 11.56
C ARG A 249 -4.90 -22.28 10.57
N VAL A 250 -3.98 -22.02 9.66
CA VAL A 250 -4.15 -21.00 8.61
C VAL A 250 -5.41 -21.27 7.78
N ALA A 251 -5.72 -22.55 7.54
CA ALA A 251 -6.92 -22.97 6.84
C ALA A 251 -8.24 -22.56 7.53
N ASP A 252 -8.23 -22.38 8.85
CA ASP A 252 -9.40 -21.98 9.62
C ASP A 252 -9.74 -20.49 9.47
N LEU A 253 -8.79 -19.70 8.97
CA LEU A 253 -8.99 -18.26 8.75
C LEU A 253 -9.75 -17.93 7.48
N ASP A 254 -10.00 -18.90 6.62
CA ASP A 254 -10.86 -18.96 5.41
C ASP A 254 -10.85 -17.72 4.47
N CYS A 255 -9.92 -16.78 4.69
CA CYS A 255 -9.83 -15.54 3.91
C CYS A 255 -9.58 -15.79 2.41
N LEU A 256 -8.96 -16.92 2.06
CA LEU A 256 -8.60 -17.28 0.68
C LEU A 256 -9.63 -18.16 -0.03
N ASN A 257 -10.71 -18.56 0.61
CA ASN A 257 -11.71 -19.47 0.00
C ASN A 257 -12.75 -18.75 -0.85
N VAL A 258 -12.40 -17.63 -1.44
CA VAL A 258 -13.25 -16.84 -2.33
C VAL A 258 -12.67 -16.83 -3.74
N LYS A 259 -13.54 -16.61 -4.75
CA LYS A 259 -13.07 -16.36 -6.12
C LYS A 259 -12.38 -14.97 -6.19
N LEU A 260 -11.34 -14.84 -7.03
CA LEU A 260 -10.72 -13.56 -7.31
C LEU A 260 -11.73 -12.48 -7.72
N LYS A 261 -12.72 -12.83 -8.55
CA LYS A 261 -13.82 -11.94 -8.93
C LYS A 261 -14.57 -11.37 -7.72
N THR A 262 -14.87 -12.23 -6.73
CA THR A 262 -15.59 -11.83 -5.52
C THR A 262 -14.72 -10.94 -4.63
N TYR A 263 -13.44 -11.29 -4.48
CA TYR A 263 -12.46 -10.49 -3.77
C TYR A 263 -12.36 -9.08 -4.37
N TYR A 264 -12.12 -8.96 -5.67
CA TYR A 264 -12.00 -7.66 -6.32
C TYR A 264 -13.31 -6.86 -6.35
N ALA A 265 -14.47 -7.53 -6.39
CA ALA A 265 -15.76 -6.84 -6.27
C ALA A 265 -15.92 -6.21 -4.88
N ARG A 266 -15.54 -6.92 -3.80
CA ARG A 266 -15.55 -6.39 -2.42
C ARG A 266 -14.58 -5.23 -2.28
N LYS A 267 -13.32 -5.40 -2.69
CA LYS A 267 -12.27 -4.39 -2.60
C LYS A 267 -12.64 -3.11 -3.35
N ARG A 268 -13.18 -3.21 -4.56
CA ARG A 268 -13.69 -2.04 -5.29
C ARG A 268 -14.83 -1.36 -4.57
N LYS A 269 -15.79 -2.12 -3.99
CA LYS A 269 -16.90 -1.57 -3.24
C LYS A 269 -16.44 -0.78 -2.01
N GLU A 270 -15.40 -1.22 -1.32
CA GLU A 270 -14.81 -0.49 -0.19
C GLU A 270 -14.21 0.87 -0.61
N TYR A 271 -13.69 0.94 -1.85
CA TYR A 271 -13.16 2.19 -2.42
C TYR A 271 -14.21 3.02 -3.16
N GLU A 272 -15.43 2.47 -3.37
CA GLU A 272 -16.52 3.21 -4.01
C GLU A 272 -17.10 4.24 -3.03
N HIS A 273 -17.05 5.50 -3.44
CA HIS A 273 -17.71 6.59 -2.74
C HIS A 273 -18.89 7.10 -3.55
N ALA A 274 -19.98 7.44 -2.87
CA ALA A 274 -21.07 8.18 -3.49
C ALA A 274 -20.60 9.61 -3.79
N PHE A 275 -20.35 9.89 -5.06
CA PHE A 275 -20.02 11.24 -5.53
C PHE A 275 -21.33 11.99 -5.83
N PRO A 276 -21.67 13.04 -5.08
CA PRO A 276 -22.86 13.84 -5.35
C PRO A 276 -22.65 14.75 -6.57
N ASP A 277 -23.77 15.13 -7.23
CA ASP A 277 -23.78 15.93 -8.47
C ASP A 277 -23.56 17.46 -8.23
N PHE A 278 -22.80 17.85 -7.25
CA PHE A 278 -22.63 19.27 -6.88
C PHE A 278 -21.48 19.99 -7.59
N TYR A 279 -20.79 19.35 -8.50
CA TYR A 279 -19.61 19.93 -9.19
C TYR A 279 -19.93 20.93 -10.29
N ASP A 280 -21.17 21.08 -10.68
CA ASP A 280 -21.59 21.82 -11.86
C ASP A 280 -21.08 23.26 -11.90
N ASN A 281 -21.23 23.98 -10.80
CA ASN A 281 -20.79 25.38 -10.73
C ASN A 281 -19.26 25.49 -10.81
N ASP A 282 -18.56 24.60 -10.14
CA ASP A 282 -17.11 24.60 -10.14
C ASP A 282 -16.57 24.18 -11.52
N LEU A 283 -17.18 23.16 -12.14
CA LEU A 283 -16.83 22.74 -13.50
C LEU A 283 -17.09 23.84 -14.54
N ARG A 284 -18.18 24.63 -14.39
CA ARG A 284 -18.46 25.80 -15.24
C ARG A 284 -17.49 26.97 -15.01
N GLN A 285 -16.86 27.04 -13.83
CA GLN A 285 -15.79 28.00 -13.56
C GLN A 285 -14.45 27.55 -14.15
N LEU A 286 -14.19 26.24 -14.11
CA LEU A 286 -12.97 25.65 -14.67
C LEU A 286 -13.02 25.60 -16.20
N PHE A 287 -14.17 25.27 -16.77
CA PHE A 287 -14.37 25.03 -18.19
C PHE A 287 -15.46 25.96 -18.71
N ALA A 288 -15.19 26.65 -19.81
CA ALA A 288 -16.18 27.54 -20.40
C ALA A 288 -17.42 26.75 -20.88
N ALA A 289 -18.61 27.26 -20.59
CA ALA A 289 -19.82 26.78 -21.22
C ALA A 289 -19.83 27.22 -22.70
N SER A 290 -19.82 26.24 -23.57
CA SER A 290 -20.19 26.25 -24.97
C SER A 290 -20.31 27.60 -25.70
N ALA A 291 -19.21 28.10 -26.25
CA ALA A 291 -19.26 28.72 -27.57
C ALA A 291 -18.44 27.84 -28.51
N ASP A 292 -18.90 27.64 -29.74
CA ASP A 292 -18.08 27.03 -30.82
C ASP A 292 -17.01 28.06 -31.22
N VAL A 293 -15.97 28.14 -30.37
CA VAL A 293 -14.81 28.99 -30.59
C VAL A 293 -13.73 28.09 -31.15
N GLU A 294 -13.16 28.53 -32.27
CA GLU A 294 -12.05 27.82 -32.92
C GLU A 294 -10.92 27.54 -31.93
N GLY A 295 -10.43 26.29 -31.90
CA GLY A 295 -9.40 25.84 -30.97
C GLY A 295 -9.89 25.34 -29.62
N HIS A 296 -11.20 25.19 -29.39
CA HIS A 296 -11.75 24.56 -28.18
C HIS A 296 -12.00 23.05 -28.41
N VAL A 297 -11.69 22.27 -27.39
CA VAL A 297 -11.96 20.82 -27.34
C VAL A 297 -12.93 20.53 -26.19
N LYS A 298 -13.56 19.36 -26.21
CA LYS A 298 -14.40 18.94 -25.07
C LYS A 298 -13.55 18.84 -23.80
N ALA A 299 -14.06 19.38 -22.72
CA ALA A 299 -13.41 19.29 -21.40
C ALA A 299 -13.22 17.84 -20.95
N SER A 300 -14.17 16.96 -21.28
CA SER A 300 -14.06 15.52 -21.02
C SER A 300 -12.89 14.86 -21.78
N ASP A 301 -12.66 15.22 -23.05
CA ASP A 301 -11.55 14.69 -23.84
C ASP A 301 -10.19 15.19 -23.33
N TYR A 302 -10.17 16.45 -22.89
CA TYR A 302 -9.02 17.02 -22.22
C TYR A 302 -8.68 16.26 -20.92
N LEU A 303 -9.66 16.03 -20.06
CA LEU A 303 -9.48 15.27 -18.81
C LEU A 303 -9.06 13.82 -19.07
N ARG A 304 -9.62 13.17 -20.11
CA ARG A 304 -9.20 11.81 -20.51
C ARG A 304 -7.74 11.77 -20.94
N ARG A 305 -7.30 12.76 -21.74
CA ARG A 305 -5.92 12.86 -22.24
C ARG A 305 -4.91 13.07 -21.11
N HIS A 306 -5.23 13.92 -20.14
CA HIS A 306 -4.35 14.26 -19.03
C HIS A 306 -4.58 13.41 -17.78
N ARG A 307 -5.43 12.38 -17.86
CA ARG A 307 -5.87 11.58 -16.71
C ARG A 307 -4.72 11.07 -15.86
N ARG A 308 -3.69 10.46 -16.47
CA ARG A 308 -2.53 9.91 -15.74
C ARG A 308 -1.70 10.98 -15.03
N GLU A 309 -1.52 12.12 -15.68
CA GLU A 309 -0.78 13.24 -15.11
C GLU A 309 -1.51 13.82 -13.91
N LEU A 310 -2.82 14.03 -14.04
CA LEU A 310 -3.68 14.53 -12.96
C LEU A 310 -3.75 13.54 -11.79
N GLU A 311 -3.95 12.26 -12.08
CA GLU A 311 -3.98 11.20 -11.07
C GLU A 311 -2.66 11.16 -10.28
N ASN A 312 -1.51 11.11 -10.96
CA ASN A 312 -0.22 11.06 -10.32
C ASN A 312 0.06 12.32 -9.49
N ALA A 313 -0.26 13.52 -10.03
CA ALA A 313 -0.06 14.78 -9.32
C ALA A 313 -0.94 14.86 -8.07
N VAL A 314 -2.20 14.45 -8.15
CA VAL A 314 -3.12 14.47 -7.01
C VAL A 314 -2.69 13.46 -5.95
N CYS A 315 -2.43 12.20 -6.33
CA CYS A 315 -2.01 11.16 -5.39
C CYS A 315 -0.70 11.52 -4.69
N GLN A 316 0.27 12.10 -5.42
CA GLN A 316 1.55 12.51 -4.85
C GLN A 316 1.42 13.48 -3.66
N TRP A 317 0.43 14.37 -3.70
CA TRP A 317 0.29 15.43 -2.70
C TRP A 317 -0.83 15.16 -1.68
N THR A 318 -1.77 14.26 -2.00
CA THR A 318 -2.89 13.92 -1.11
C THR A 318 -2.70 12.59 -0.42
N ASN A 319 -1.81 11.73 -0.94
CA ASN A 319 -1.66 10.34 -0.54
C ASN A 319 -2.94 9.48 -0.72
N GLU A 320 -3.94 10.00 -1.43
CA GLU A 320 -5.16 9.25 -1.66
C GLU A 320 -4.91 8.11 -2.66
N ASN A 321 -5.59 7.00 -2.44
CA ASN A 321 -5.52 5.81 -3.28
C ASN A 321 -5.86 6.15 -4.74
N LYS A 322 -5.05 5.65 -5.68
CA LYS A 322 -5.20 5.90 -7.13
C LYS A 322 -6.58 5.49 -7.65
N TYR A 323 -7.15 4.41 -7.13
CA TYR A 323 -8.46 3.96 -7.53
C TYR A 323 -9.54 5.00 -7.21
N ARG A 324 -9.53 5.60 -6.03
CA ARG A 324 -10.46 6.66 -5.63
C ARG A 324 -10.31 7.92 -6.47
N VAL A 325 -9.09 8.38 -6.68
CA VAL A 325 -8.82 9.54 -7.56
C VAL A 325 -9.30 9.26 -8.99
N ASN A 326 -9.08 8.04 -9.47
CA ASN A 326 -9.55 7.60 -10.79
C ASN A 326 -11.08 7.58 -10.88
N GLN A 327 -11.80 7.13 -9.85
CA GLN A 327 -13.26 7.18 -9.78
C GLN A 327 -13.77 8.62 -9.80
N LEU A 328 -13.17 9.52 -9.01
CA LEU A 328 -13.52 10.95 -9.01
C LEU A 328 -13.33 11.54 -10.41
N LEU A 329 -12.18 11.31 -11.04
CA LEU A 329 -11.91 11.76 -12.42
C LEU A 329 -12.94 11.21 -13.42
N THR A 330 -13.35 9.95 -13.28
CA THR A 330 -14.37 9.35 -14.13
C THR A 330 -15.70 10.09 -14.01
N ARG A 331 -16.13 10.42 -12.80
CA ARG A 331 -17.35 11.20 -12.57
C ARG A 331 -17.26 12.61 -13.10
N LEU A 332 -16.12 13.30 -12.89
CA LEU A 332 -15.91 14.64 -13.43
C LEU A 332 -15.93 14.63 -14.97
N ILE A 333 -15.31 13.63 -15.61
CA ILE A 333 -15.34 13.46 -17.06
C ILE A 333 -16.77 13.26 -17.56
N GLN A 334 -17.52 12.36 -16.94
CA GLN A 334 -18.93 12.12 -17.29
C GLN A 334 -19.75 13.39 -17.13
N ARG A 335 -19.55 14.13 -16.03
CA ARG A 335 -20.29 15.36 -15.78
C ARG A 335 -19.94 16.48 -16.78
N CYS A 336 -18.69 16.57 -17.18
CA CYS A 336 -18.27 17.49 -18.24
C CYS A 336 -18.95 17.17 -19.60
N ASP A 337 -19.15 15.89 -19.92
CA ASP A 337 -19.89 15.46 -21.12
C ASP A 337 -21.38 15.88 -21.01
N GLU A 338 -22.03 15.59 -19.90
CA GLU A 338 -23.44 15.93 -19.65
C GLU A 338 -23.70 17.45 -19.72
N LEU A 339 -22.77 18.25 -19.21
CA LEU A 339 -22.83 19.71 -19.24
C LEU A 339 -22.31 20.32 -20.55
N ASN A 340 -21.85 19.51 -21.50
CA ASN A 340 -21.24 19.93 -22.76
C ASN A 340 -20.16 21.03 -22.60
N LEU A 341 -19.28 20.84 -21.61
CA LEU A 341 -18.24 21.83 -21.31
C LEU A 341 -17.07 21.73 -22.30
N LYS A 342 -16.50 22.90 -22.63
CA LYS A 342 -15.37 23.04 -23.55
C LYS A 342 -14.20 23.74 -22.89
N ILE A 343 -13.02 23.52 -23.43
CA ILE A 343 -11.75 24.09 -22.94
C ILE A 343 -10.88 24.46 -24.13
N LYS A 344 -10.06 25.47 -24.01
CA LYS A 344 -9.03 25.80 -24.99
C LYS A 344 -8.02 24.63 -25.08
N ALA A 345 -7.71 24.19 -26.29
CA ALA A 345 -6.94 22.96 -26.53
C ALA A 345 -5.57 22.91 -25.87
N TYR A 346 -4.95 24.07 -25.64
CA TYR A 346 -3.67 24.20 -24.96
C TYR A 346 -3.66 25.43 -24.06
N ASP A 347 -3.77 25.18 -22.74
CA ASP A 347 -3.54 26.20 -21.70
C ASP A 347 -2.85 25.56 -20.49
N PRO A 348 -1.53 25.78 -20.30
CA PRO A 348 -0.80 25.27 -19.14
C PRO A 348 -1.38 25.70 -17.79
N LYS A 349 -1.99 26.89 -17.71
CA LYS A 349 -2.65 27.37 -16.47
C LYS A 349 -3.88 26.55 -16.12
N GLN A 350 -4.53 25.98 -17.14
CA GLN A 350 -5.70 25.14 -16.95
C GLN A 350 -5.35 23.82 -16.28
N ASN A 351 -4.25 23.16 -16.68
CA ASN A 351 -3.78 21.94 -16.01
C ASN A 351 -3.54 22.18 -14.52
N LEU A 352 -2.91 23.31 -14.19
CA LEU A 352 -2.69 23.69 -12.79
C LEU A 352 -4.02 23.89 -12.03
N SER A 353 -4.98 24.60 -12.64
CA SER A 353 -6.29 24.87 -12.03
C SER A 353 -7.10 23.58 -11.83
N VAL A 354 -7.08 22.69 -12.81
CA VAL A 354 -7.74 21.36 -12.72
C VAL A 354 -7.10 20.49 -11.64
N ALA A 355 -5.77 20.40 -11.62
CA ALA A 355 -5.06 19.65 -10.60
C ALA A 355 -5.33 20.21 -9.19
N ALA A 356 -5.27 21.53 -9.02
CA ALA A 356 -5.58 22.19 -7.75
C ALA A 356 -7.02 21.94 -7.30
N TYR A 357 -7.98 21.97 -8.23
CA TYR A 357 -9.39 21.69 -7.92
C TYR A 357 -9.59 20.23 -7.47
N ILE A 358 -9.03 19.26 -8.21
CA ILE A 358 -9.15 17.85 -7.84
C ILE A 358 -8.46 17.59 -6.50
N THR A 359 -7.26 18.14 -6.28
CA THR A 359 -6.57 18.07 -5.00
C THR A 359 -7.44 18.63 -3.86
N THR A 360 -8.10 19.77 -4.07
CA THR A 360 -9.01 20.36 -3.08
C THR A 360 -10.19 19.45 -2.77
N LEU A 361 -10.78 18.81 -3.78
CA LEU A 361 -11.88 17.86 -3.56
C LEU A 361 -11.42 16.65 -2.75
N VAL A 362 -10.28 16.08 -3.10
CA VAL A 362 -9.71 14.93 -2.40
C VAL A 362 -9.36 15.30 -0.95
N MET A 363 -8.68 16.43 -0.73
CA MET A 363 -8.34 16.89 0.62
C MET A 363 -9.60 17.18 1.46
N ASN A 364 -10.63 17.79 0.88
CA ASN A 364 -11.89 17.97 1.57
C ASN A 364 -12.52 16.63 1.97
N HIS A 365 -12.45 15.62 1.09
CA HIS A 365 -12.94 14.29 1.38
C HIS A 365 -12.15 13.65 2.54
N LEU A 366 -10.83 13.67 2.48
CA LEU A 366 -9.96 13.12 3.53
C LEU A 366 -10.23 13.74 4.91
N PHE A 367 -10.44 15.06 4.98
CA PHE A 367 -10.66 15.76 6.25
C PHE A 367 -12.10 15.81 6.73
N THR A 368 -13.08 15.69 5.85
CA THR A 368 -14.50 15.88 6.21
C THR A 368 -15.36 14.65 5.93
N GLY A 369 -14.83 13.65 5.26
CA GLY A 369 -15.60 12.53 4.70
C GLY A 369 -16.58 12.96 3.59
N LYS A 370 -16.42 14.18 3.04
CA LYS A 370 -17.30 14.74 2.01
C LYS A 370 -16.49 15.45 0.95
N PHE A 371 -16.82 15.22 -0.32
CA PHE A 371 -16.20 15.97 -1.43
C PHE A 371 -16.71 17.42 -1.54
N LYS A 372 -17.62 17.85 -0.68
CA LYS A 372 -18.22 19.18 -0.71
C LYS A 372 -17.29 20.23 -0.04
N ARG A 373 -17.06 21.36 -0.73
CA ARG A 373 -16.49 22.55 -0.08
C ARG A 373 -17.37 22.93 1.12
N THR A 374 -16.83 22.95 2.32
CA THR A 374 -17.40 23.69 3.43
C THR A 374 -17.21 25.17 3.12
N LYS A 375 -18.32 25.91 2.98
CA LYS A 375 -18.29 27.37 2.90
C LYS A 375 -17.75 27.95 4.19
#